data_8ef30c3e4f0ad5d3047377f2c95c2baa
#
_entry.id   8ef30c3e4f0ad5d3047377f2c95c2baa
#
_cell.length_a   1.000
_cell.length_b   1.000
_cell.length_c   1.000
_cell.angle_alpha   90.00
_cell.angle_beta   90.00
_cell.angle_gamma   90.00
#
_symmetry.space_group_name_H-M   'P 1'
#
loop_
_entity.id
_entity.type
_entity.pdbx_description
1 polymer ?
#
loop_
_entity_poly.entity_id
_entity_poly.type
_entity_poly.pdbx_seq_one_letter_code
_entity_poly.pdbx_strand_id
1 'polypeptide(L)'
;MSDVIAKSEWIKSWSESGIGWVQLNHENKLNPLSAGFILAIKEAAEKFDKDSSIGCIVLIGSEKAFAAGADLKEMVKLNYASVSETRYIENGWLDIPKIQTPIIAGVKGYALGGGCELAM
;
A
#
# COMPACT_ATOMS: atom_id res chain seq x y z
N MET A 1 8.80 14.02 -16.79
CA MET A 1 8.20 13.49 -15.55
C MET A 1 8.29 14.54 -14.45
N SER A 2 7.25 14.70 -13.71
CA SER A 2 7.22 15.69 -12.63
C SER A 2 8.13 15.28 -11.49
N ASP A 3 8.89 16.22 -10.93
CA ASP A 3 9.71 15.96 -9.75
C ASP A 3 8.87 15.90 -8.47
N VAL A 4 7.62 16.34 -8.55
CA VAL A 4 6.68 16.27 -7.44
C VAL A 4 5.85 15.01 -7.61
N ILE A 5 5.99 14.10 -6.67
CA ILE A 5 5.24 12.85 -6.68
C ILE A 5 3.81 13.15 -6.20
N ALA A 6 2.85 13.07 -7.11
CA ALA A 6 1.44 13.16 -6.77
C ALA A 6 1.01 11.90 -6.00
N LYS A 7 -0.11 11.95 -5.30
CA LYS A 7 -0.63 10.78 -4.58
C LYS A 7 -0.76 9.54 -5.47
N SER A 8 -1.14 9.75 -6.73
CA SER A 8 -1.22 8.66 -7.70
C SER A 8 0.14 8.05 -8.03
N GLU A 9 1.24 8.77 -7.75
CA GLU A 9 2.60 8.31 -8.00
C GLU A 9 3.28 7.77 -6.74
N TRP A 10 2.62 7.77 -5.61
CA TRP A 10 3.10 7.10 -4.41
C TRP A 10 3.20 5.59 -4.61
N ILE A 11 2.50 5.09 -5.60
CA ILE A 11 2.56 3.69 -6.02
C ILE A 11 3.12 3.64 -7.42
N LYS A 12 4.22 2.91 -7.58
CA LYS A 12 4.73 2.55 -8.91
C LYS A 12 4.29 1.13 -9.21
N SER A 13 3.73 0.91 -10.38
CA SER A 13 3.32 -0.42 -10.77
C SER A 13 3.75 -0.72 -12.19
N TRP A 14 4.16 -1.95 -12.41
CA TRP A 14 4.55 -2.44 -13.73
C TRP A 14 4.38 -3.95 -13.76
N SER A 15 4.40 -4.52 -14.96
CA SER A 15 4.33 -5.97 -15.12
C SER A 15 5.52 -6.46 -15.93
N GLU A 16 6.00 -7.64 -15.58
CA GLU A 16 7.11 -8.28 -16.26
C GLU A 16 7.01 -9.79 -16.09
N SER A 17 6.98 -10.51 -17.20
CA SER A 17 6.97 -11.98 -17.21
C SER A 17 5.86 -12.59 -16.36
N GLY A 18 4.67 -12.02 -16.39
CA GLY A 18 3.51 -12.51 -15.63
C GLY A 18 3.48 -12.10 -14.17
N ILE A 19 4.38 -11.23 -13.75
CA ILE A 19 4.44 -10.71 -12.38
C ILE A 19 3.98 -9.26 -12.39
N GLY A 20 3.04 -8.94 -11.51
CA GLY A 20 2.62 -7.56 -11.26
C GLY A 20 3.40 -7.00 -10.09
N TRP A 21 4.20 -5.98 -10.33
CA TRP A 21 5.00 -5.32 -9.31
C TRP A 21 4.28 -4.09 -8.80
N VAL A 22 4.16 -3.98 -7.49
CA VAL A 22 3.60 -2.81 -6.82
C VAL A 22 4.65 -2.29 -5.84
N GLN A 23 5.18 -1.11 -6.11
CA GLN A 23 6.19 -0.49 -5.26
C GLN A 23 5.59 0.66 -4.47
N LEU A 24 5.72 0.59 -3.16
CA LEU A 24 5.36 1.68 -2.27
C LEU A 24 6.44 2.76 -2.38
N ASN A 25 6.05 3.93 -2.85
CA ASN A 25 6.99 4.99 -3.21
C ASN A 25 6.54 6.34 -2.65
N HIS A 26 6.21 6.35 -1.36
CA HIS A 26 5.84 7.60 -0.69
C HIS A 26 7.02 8.58 -0.71
N GLU A 27 6.72 9.87 -0.83
CA GLU A 27 7.75 10.90 -0.95
C GLU A 27 8.73 10.93 0.24
N ASN A 28 8.31 10.56 1.43
CA ASN A 28 9.19 10.52 2.59
C ASN A 28 9.97 9.20 2.73
N LYS A 29 9.75 8.23 1.84
CA LYS A 29 10.44 6.94 1.78
C LYS A 29 10.22 6.01 2.97
N LEU A 30 9.46 6.41 3.97
CA LEU A 30 9.06 5.55 5.09
C LEU A 30 7.72 4.87 4.85
N ASN A 31 7.02 5.27 3.80
CA ASN A 31 5.75 4.69 3.39
C ASN A 31 4.72 4.62 4.53
N PRO A 32 4.38 5.78 5.13
CA PRO A 32 3.36 5.79 6.17
C PRO A 32 2.00 5.42 5.57
N LEU A 33 1.29 4.53 6.25
CA LEU A 33 0.04 3.97 5.74
C LEU A 33 -1.16 4.87 6.07
N SER A 34 -1.29 5.98 5.35
CA SER A 34 -2.49 6.81 5.40
C SER A 34 -3.64 6.07 4.71
N ALA A 35 -4.87 6.51 4.95
CA ALA A 35 -6.04 5.94 4.30
C ALA A 35 -5.92 6.04 2.76
N GLY A 36 -5.44 7.17 2.26
CA GLY A 36 -5.25 7.35 0.82
C GLY A 36 -4.19 6.43 0.24
N PHE A 37 -3.11 6.17 0.99
CA PHE A 37 -2.05 5.28 0.54
C PHE A 37 -2.53 3.83 0.49
N ILE A 38 -3.24 3.38 1.53
CA ILE A 38 -3.83 2.04 1.55
C ILE A 38 -4.79 1.85 0.37
N LEU A 39 -5.60 2.85 0.09
CA LEU A 39 -6.53 2.80 -1.05
C LEU A 39 -5.77 2.69 -2.38
N ALA A 40 -4.67 3.42 -2.52
CA ALA A 40 -3.83 3.35 -3.72
C ALA A 40 -3.21 1.97 -3.89
N ILE A 41 -2.74 1.35 -2.80
CA ILE A 41 -2.20 -0.02 -2.82
C ILE A 41 -3.29 -1.00 -3.28
N LYS A 42 -4.47 -0.89 -2.68
CA LYS A 42 -5.61 -1.73 -3.04
C LYS A 42 -5.94 -1.61 -4.52
N GLU A 43 -6.03 -0.40 -5.04
CA GLU A 43 -6.39 -0.18 -6.44
C GLU A 43 -5.35 -0.77 -7.40
N ALA A 44 -4.07 -0.61 -7.09
CA ALA A 44 -3.00 -1.17 -7.91
C ALA A 44 -3.05 -2.70 -7.92
N ALA A 45 -3.25 -3.30 -6.75
CA ALA A 45 -3.33 -4.75 -6.62
C ALA A 45 -4.58 -5.32 -7.33
N GLU A 46 -5.71 -4.65 -7.19
CA GLU A 46 -6.95 -5.09 -7.85
C GLU A 46 -6.82 -5.04 -9.37
N LYS A 47 -6.11 -4.06 -9.89
CA LYS A 47 -5.88 -3.96 -11.33
C LYS A 47 -5.12 -5.18 -11.85
N PHE A 48 -4.11 -5.65 -11.13
CA PHE A 48 -3.40 -6.87 -11.49
C PHE A 48 -4.24 -8.12 -11.26
N ASP A 49 -5.07 -8.12 -10.23
CA ASP A 49 -5.95 -9.26 -9.93
C ASP A 49 -6.94 -9.53 -11.06
N LYS A 50 -7.33 -8.49 -11.79
CA LYS A 50 -8.24 -8.61 -12.94
C LYS A 50 -7.54 -8.97 -14.24
N ASP A 51 -6.21 -8.93 -14.25
CA ASP A 51 -5.42 -9.20 -15.44
C ASP A 51 -5.05 -10.69 -15.51
N SER A 52 -5.62 -11.40 -16.47
CA SER A 52 -5.41 -12.85 -16.60
C SER A 52 -3.96 -13.23 -16.95
N SER A 53 -3.15 -12.26 -17.40
CA SER A 53 -1.74 -12.51 -17.71
C SER A 53 -0.85 -12.45 -16.46
N ILE A 54 -1.38 -11.99 -15.33
CA ILE A 54 -0.64 -11.86 -14.07
C ILE A 54 -0.92 -13.06 -13.18
N GLY A 55 0.10 -13.82 -12.86
CA GLY A 55 -0.01 -14.97 -11.98
C GLY A 55 0.39 -14.71 -10.55
N CYS A 56 1.09 -13.60 -10.29
CA CYS A 56 1.59 -13.25 -8.96
C CYS A 56 1.78 -11.75 -8.87
N ILE A 57 1.51 -11.19 -7.70
CA ILE A 57 1.76 -9.77 -7.40
C ILE A 57 2.89 -9.72 -6.37
N VAL A 58 3.88 -8.86 -6.59
CA VAL A 58 4.97 -8.63 -5.64
C VAL A 58 4.84 -7.20 -5.13
N LEU A 59 4.74 -7.08 -3.82
CA LEU A 59 4.63 -5.78 -3.13
C LEU A 59 5.97 -5.47 -2.47
N ILE A 60 6.59 -4.37 -2.87
CA ILE A 60 7.88 -3.94 -2.33
C ILE A 60 7.80 -2.50 -1.84
N GLY A 61 8.74 -2.11 -1.01
CA GLY A 61 8.86 -0.74 -0.53
C GLY A 61 10.12 -0.07 -1.03
N SER A 62 10.58 0.95 -0.31
CA SER A 62 11.86 1.60 -0.55
C SER A 62 12.99 0.83 0.14
N GLU A 63 14.23 1.23 -0.08
CA GLU A 63 15.36 0.63 0.62
C GLU A 63 15.31 0.86 2.13
N LYS A 64 14.70 1.95 2.56
CA LYS A 64 14.64 2.35 3.97
C LYS A 64 13.52 1.69 4.72
N ALA A 65 12.39 1.49 4.06
CA ALA A 65 11.22 0.90 4.70
C ALA A 65 10.31 0.22 3.70
N PHE A 66 9.75 -0.91 4.11
CA PHE A 66 8.60 -1.48 3.42
C PHE A 66 7.39 -0.58 3.71
N ALA A 67 7.00 -0.48 4.96
CA ALA A 67 5.98 0.46 5.41
C ALA A 67 6.17 0.73 6.92
N ALA A 68 6.03 1.99 7.31
CA ALA A 68 6.29 2.41 8.68
C ALA A 68 5.07 2.39 9.59
N GLY A 69 3.94 1.88 9.11
CA GLY A 69 2.70 1.82 9.88
C GLY A 69 1.80 3.01 9.61
N ALA A 70 0.84 3.23 10.50
CA ALA A 70 -0.14 4.29 10.33
C ALA A 70 0.51 5.67 10.26
N ASP A 71 -0.10 6.56 9.49
CA ASP A 71 0.35 7.94 9.38
C ASP A 71 -0.03 8.70 10.67
N LEU A 72 0.97 9.01 11.48
CA LEU A 72 0.76 9.69 12.75
C LEU A 72 0.15 11.09 12.58
N LYS A 73 0.50 11.78 11.50
CA LYS A 73 -0.06 13.10 11.22
C LYS A 73 -1.54 13.02 10.95
N GLU A 74 -1.97 11.98 10.26
CA GLU A 74 -3.38 11.72 9.98
C GLU A 74 -4.12 11.34 11.27
N MET A 75 -3.52 10.47 12.08
CA MET A 75 -4.12 10.00 13.32
C MET A 75 -4.34 11.13 14.34
N VAL A 76 -3.43 12.08 14.42
CA VAL A 76 -3.54 13.21 15.35
C VAL A 76 -4.79 14.05 15.06
N LYS A 77 -5.24 14.08 13.81
CA LYS A 77 -6.42 14.85 13.40
C LYS A 77 -7.73 14.10 13.62
N LEU A 78 -7.66 12.83 13.95
CA LEU A 78 -8.85 12.01 14.13
C LEU A 78 -9.29 12.03 15.60
N ASN A 79 -10.60 12.03 15.80
CA ASN A 79 -11.19 11.75 17.11
C ASN A 79 -12.00 10.47 17.02
N TYR A 80 -12.53 10.00 18.14
CA TYR A 80 -13.29 8.75 18.15
C TYR A 80 -14.43 8.75 17.15
N ALA A 81 -15.19 9.83 17.08
CA ALA A 81 -16.34 9.92 16.17
C ALA A 81 -15.88 9.87 14.71
N SER A 82 -14.80 10.60 14.35
CA SER A 82 -14.25 10.56 13.00
C SER A 82 -13.78 9.17 12.62
N VAL A 83 -13.06 8.50 13.50
CA VAL A 83 -12.56 7.14 13.25
C VAL A 83 -13.71 6.18 13.06
N SER A 84 -14.70 6.23 13.92
CA SER A 84 -15.87 5.36 13.83
C SER A 84 -16.69 5.63 12.57
N GLU A 85 -16.92 6.89 12.26
CA GLU A 85 -17.73 7.32 11.11
C GLU A 85 -17.06 6.98 9.77
N THR A 86 -15.76 7.19 9.66
CA THR A 86 -15.04 6.95 8.41
C THR A 86 -14.57 5.51 8.25
N ARG A 87 -14.69 4.70 9.30
CA ARG A 87 -14.14 3.35 9.32
C ARG A 87 -12.67 3.34 8.92
N TYR A 88 -11.90 4.19 9.56
CA TYR A 88 -10.52 4.46 9.22
C TYR A 88 -9.67 3.20 9.00
N ILE A 89 -9.78 2.23 9.92
CA ILE A 89 -8.99 0.99 9.85
C ILE A 89 -9.52 0.06 8.74
N GLU A 90 -10.82 0.09 8.47
CA GLU A 90 -11.43 -0.80 7.48
C GLU A 90 -11.30 -0.29 6.04
N ASN A 91 -11.02 1.00 5.87
CA ASN A 91 -11.01 1.63 4.56
C ASN A 91 -9.84 1.13 3.71
N GLY A 92 -10.12 0.21 2.82
CA GLY A 92 -9.14 -0.41 1.93
C GLY A 92 -8.44 -1.62 2.53
N TRP A 93 -8.22 -1.66 3.84
CA TRP A 93 -7.50 -2.75 4.50
C TRP A 93 -8.17 -4.11 4.31
N LEU A 94 -9.47 -4.17 4.50
CA LEU A 94 -10.20 -5.43 4.42
C LEU A 94 -10.40 -5.91 2.98
N ASP A 95 -10.12 -5.06 2.01
CA ASP A 95 -10.24 -5.43 0.61
C ASP A 95 -8.97 -6.10 0.08
N ILE A 96 -7.82 -5.86 0.72
CA ILE A 96 -6.55 -6.45 0.28
C ILE A 96 -6.59 -7.99 0.37
N PRO A 97 -7.05 -8.60 1.48
CA PRO A 97 -7.17 -10.05 1.54
C PRO A 97 -8.18 -10.67 0.58
N LYS A 98 -9.05 -9.87 -0.04
CA LYS A 98 -10.02 -10.36 -1.02
C LYS A 98 -9.41 -10.60 -2.40
N ILE A 99 -8.19 -10.13 -2.62
CA ILE A 99 -7.48 -10.33 -3.87
C ILE A 99 -7.11 -11.81 -3.98
N GLN A 100 -7.48 -12.42 -5.10
CA GLN A 100 -7.29 -13.85 -5.31
C GLN A 100 -5.91 -14.20 -5.84
N THR A 101 -5.29 -13.30 -6.59
CA THR A 101 -3.93 -13.50 -7.08
C THR A 101 -2.96 -13.51 -5.91
N PRO A 102 -2.04 -14.49 -5.83
CA PRO A 102 -1.06 -14.52 -4.75
C PRO A 102 -0.24 -13.23 -4.69
N ILE A 103 -0.05 -12.71 -3.47
CA ILE A 103 0.74 -11.52 -3.22
C ILE A 103 1.93 -11.91 -2.36
N ILE A 104 3.13 -11.55 -2.81
CA ILE A 104 4.37 -11.77 -2.07
C ILE A 104 4.89 -10.42 -1.62
N ALA A 105 5.19 -10.28 -0.34
CA ALA A 105 5.80 -9.06 0.20
C ALA A 105 7.32 -9.20 0.17
N GLY A 106 7.99 -8.31 -0.53
CA GLY A 106 9.45 -8.18 -0.51
C GLY A 106 9.84 -7.11 0.51
N VAL A 107 10.14 -7.52 1.73
CA VAL A 107 10.36 -6.61 2.85
C VAL A 107 11.84 -6.28 2.99
N LYS A 108 12.15 -4.98 2.94
CA LYS A 108 13.48 -4.46 3.21
C LYS A 108 13.34 -3.23 4.09
N GLY A 109 14.13 -3.13 5.15
CA GLY A 109 14.04 -2.04 6.10
C GLY A 109 12.84 -2.17 7.02
N TYR A 110 12.30 -1.04 7.45
CA TYR A 110 11.23 -1.03 8.44
C TYR A 110 9.93 -1.63 7.95
N ALA A 111 9.33 -2.48 8.77
CA ALA A 111 7.96 -2.96 8.59
C ALA A 111 7.32 -2.95 9.98
N LEU A 112 6.76 -1.80 10.38
CA LEU A 112 6.33 -1.52 11.74
C LEU A 112 4.81 -1.43 11.83
N GLY A 113 4.23 -1.94 12.91
CA GLY A 113 2.81 -1.86 13.16
C GLY A 113 1.98 -2.35 11.97
N GLY A 114 1.17 -1.47 11.38
CA GLY A 114 0.40 -1.78 10.18
C GLY A 114 1.26 -2.19 9.00
N GLY A 115 2.52 -1.71 8.92
CA GLY A 115 3.46 -2.14 7.89
C GLY A 115 3.82 -3.62 8.01
N CYS A 116 4.00 -4.11 9.24
CA CYS A 116 4.22 -5.52 9.49
C CYS A 116 2.98 -6.34 9.16
N GLU A 117 1.81 -5.84 9.52
CA GLU A 117 0.53 -6.51 9.21
C GLU A 117 0.30 -6.58 7.70
N LEU A 118 0.63 -5.52 6.98
CA LEU A 118 0.51 -5.51 5.52
C LEU A 118 1.42 -6.56 4.88
N ALA A 119 2.65 -6.72 5.41
CA ALA A 119 3.60 -7.71 4.90
C ALA A 119 3.12 -9.15 5.12
N MET A 120 2.37 -9.36 6.16
CA MET A 120 1.83 -10.67 6.48
C MET A 120 0.55 -10.93 5.71
#